data_55e675810ac1c93b832e190a3b3ffc49
#
_entry.id   55e675810ac1c93b832e190a3b3ffc49
#
_cell.length_a   1.000
_cell.length_b   1.000
_cell.length_c   1.000
_cell.angle_alpha   90.00
_cell.angle_beta   90.00
_cell.angle_gamma   90.00
#
_symmetry.space_group_name_H-M   'P 1'
#
loop_
_entity.id
_entity.type
_entity.pdbx_description
1 polymer ?
#
loop_
_entity_poly.entity_id
_entity_poly.type
_entity_poly.pdbx_seq_one_letter_code
_entity_poly.pdbx_strand_id
1 'polypeptide(L)'
;MAPKKIKYSIIALAVVAGAIPAFAEGRQELSVTLTEAGTLNTFIKTEDVATLQKLTVAGPLNGTDLRLIRSLTGRDERWKATSGVLTDIDFTDAQFVEGGENIMVPHGMEDVENPVWIVAREDAMPEQLFSATKLQTVKLPKSVKKIYSTFADANDLTGHIVVPEGVEVLGEWAFSATAITGITLPSTLKDENDFPTFNERAIGANVFNGCSKLESVELPAGVVKIYDSTFAGCAAMKEFTIPATVTSIGTQVFANSGVIDLYAESAKPAKASYEAFRDMNENCIVHVPVGAIPAYRQADEWKNFIYILDANTPEPSVSVTTTATVVDGKTVGELFIVSGDEKVTSVELTIGETVIFEAVPAEGYVLDYITRVADGSDDSVDAGDSYTAVREDVVKGAIFKGVFRKTGGIGAVGADSVAPVYYDLQGRRVDNPDKGIYIVRRGSETFKAVF
;
A
#
# COMPACT_ATOMS: atom_id res chain seq x y z
N MET A 1 -22.13 -13.40 56.83
CA MET A 1 -21.88 -12.57 55.64
C MET A 1 -22.24 -13.40 54.42
N ALA A 2 -23.29 -13.04 53.68
CA ALA A 2 -23.72 -13.81 52.51
C ALA A 2 -22.86 -13.43 51.30
N PRO A 3 -22.51 -14.37 50.39
CA PRO A 3 -21.71 -14.05 49.23
C PRO A 3 -22.53 -13.20 48.22
N LYS A 4 -21.93 -12.12 47.75
CA LYS A 4 -22.49 -11.25 46.68
C LYS A 4 -22.53 -12.06 45.38
N LYS A 5 -23.73 -12.31 44.85
CA LYS A 5 -23.94 -12.83 43.51
C LYS A 5 -23.52 -11.79 42.49
N ILE A 6 -22.48 -12.09 41.73
CA ILE A 6 -22.03 -11.31 40.58
C ILE A 6 -22.99 -11.63 39.41
N LYS A 7 -23.68 -10.63 38.87
CA LYS A 7 -24.51 -10.74 37.69
C LYS A 7 -23.65 -10.62 36.45
N TYR A 8 -23.55 -11.68 35.67
CA TYR A 8 -22.97 -11.67 34.34
C TYR A 8 -24.01 -11.21 33.33
N SER A 9 -23.73 -10.19 32.56
CA SER A 9 -24.56 -9.80 31.40
C SER A 9 -23.99 -10.49 30.16
N ILE A 10 -24.63 -11.59 29.76
CA ILE A 10 -24.37 -12.23 28.44
C ILE A 10 -25.37 -11.62 27.48
N ILE A 11 -24.88 -10.84 26.51
CA ILE A 11 -25.72 -10.41 25.37
C ILE A 11 -25.58 -11.48 24.29
N ALA A 12 -26.52 -12.43 24.27
CA ALA A 12 -26.64 -13.38 23.17
C ALA A 12 -27.55 -12.76 22.10
N LEU A 13 -27.02 -12.51 20.92
CA LEU A 13 -27.82 -12.14 19.75
C LEU A 13 -28.28 -13.41 19.06
N ALA A 14 -29.60 -13.64 19.01
CA ALA A 14 -30.20 -14.79 18.34
C ALA A 14 -30.12 -14.64 16.82
N VAL A 15 -29.51 -15.59 16.16
CA VAL A 15 -29.53 -15.76 14.70
C VAL A 15 -30.57 -16.82 14.33
N VAL A 16 -31.39 -16.49 13.33
CA VAL A 16 -32.48 -17.36 12.78
C VAL A 16 -31.86 -18.57 12.09
N ALA A 17 -32.32 -19.76 12.49
CA ALA A 17 -31.83 -21.04 12.06
C ALA A 17 -32.38 -21.47 10.69
N GLY A 18 -31.47 -21.82 9.77
CA GLY A 18 -31.74 -22.81 8.70
C GLY A 18 -31.06 -24.12 9.06
N ALA A 19 -31.79 -25.20 9.05
CA ALA A 19 -31.38 -26.50 9.58
C ALA A 19 -30.21 -27.13 8.79
N ILE A 20 -29.06 -27.30 9.44
CA ILE A 20 -27.90 -28.11 9.04
C ILE A 20 -27.60 -29.07 10.22
N PRO A 21 -27.10 -30.31 9.99
CA PRO A 21 -27.00 -31.32 11.04
C PRO A 21 -26.05 -30.89 12.17
N ALA A 22 -26.47 -31.22 13.40
CA ALA A 22 -25.85 -30.83 14.64
C ALA A 22 -24.45 -31.44 14.85
N PHE A 23 -23.44 -30.72 14.36
CA PHE A 23 -22.18 -30.60 15.10
C PHE A 23 -22.39 -29.44 16.06
N ALA A 24 -21.92 -29.53 17.29
CA ALA A 24 -21.98 -28.42 18.24
C ALA A 24 -21.32 -27.20 17.56
N GLU A 25 -22.14 -26.24 17.10
CA GLU A 25 -21.64 -25.03 16.44
C GLU A 25 -20.95 -24.19 17.53
N GLY A 26 -19.62 -24.13 17.47
CA GLY A 26 -18.85 -23.19 18.29
C GLY A 26 -19.26 -21.76 17.94
N ARG A 27 -19.09 -20.86 18.88
CA ARG A 27 -19.42 -19.44 18.70
C ARG A 27 -18.48 -18.79 17.67
N GLN A 28 -19.02 -17.91 16.83
CA GLN A 28 -18.22 -17.10 15.91
C GLN A 28 -17.77 -15.77 16.54
N GLU A 29 -18.51 -15.24 17.50
CA GLU A 29 -18.24 -14.01 18.21
C GLU A 29 -18.34 -14.20 19.72
N LEU A 30 -17.43 -13.55 20.47
CA LEU A 30 -17.45 -13.52 21.93
C LEU A 30 -17.13 -12.11 22.42
N SER A 31 -17.97 -11.62 23.35
CA SER A 31 -17.66 -10.42 24.13
C SER A 31 -17.57 -10.80 25.60
N VAL A 32 -16.48 -10.43 26.26
CA VAL A 32 -16.24 -10.78 27.66
C VAL A 32 -15.54 -9.63 28.39
N THR A 33 -15.92 -9.42 29.66
CA THR A 33 -15.21 -8.53 30.56
C THR A 33 -14.60 -9.37 31.69
N LEU A 34 -13.28 -9.40 31.78
CA LEU A 34 -12.55 -10.11 32.81
C LEU A 34 -12.48 -9.25 34.08
N THR A 35 -12.68 -9.89 35.22
CA THR A 35 -12.48 -9.29 36.54
C THR A 35 -11.16 -9.73 37.17
N GLU A 36 -10.53 -10.76 36.61
CA GLU A 36 -9.27 -11.33 37.04
C GLU A 36 -8.46 -11.74 35.82
N ALA A 37 -7.19 -11.35 35.76
CA ALA A 37 -6.27 -11.72 34.68
C ALA A 37 -5.98 -13.23 34.70
N GLY A 38 -5.78 -13.83 33.52
CA GLY A 38 -5.51 -15.25 33.36
C GLY A 38 -6.77 -16.13 33.31
N THR A 39 -7.96 -15.52 33.23
CA THR A 39 -9.23 -16.27 33.28
C THR A 39 -10.00 -16.35 31.96
N LEU A 40 -9.46 -15.81 30.87
CA LEU A 40 -10.11 -15.81 29.55
C LEU A 40 -10.46 -17.24 29.10
N ASN A 41 -9.64 -18.23 29.41
CA ASN A 41 -9.85 -19.65 29.10
C ASN A 41 -11.14 -20.21 29.70
N THR A 42 -11.69 -19.63 30.76
CA THR A 42 -12.96 -20.07 31.37
C THR A 42 -14.17 -19.69 30.51
N PHE A 43 -14.00 -18.74 29.58
CA PHE A 43 -15.03 -18.29 28.65
C PHE A 43 -14.93 -18.91 27.25
N ILE A 44 -13.76 -19.47 26.90
CA ILE A 44 -13.48 -20.10 25.60
C ILE A 44 -13.65 -21.60 25.73
N LYS A 45 -14.60 -22.19 25.02
CA LYS A 45 -14.81 -23.64 24.97
C LYS A 45 -13.94 -24.27 23.89
N THR A 46 -13.74 -25.57 23.96
CA THR A 46 -12.94 -26.31 22.97
C THR A 46 -13.51 -26.17 21.56
N GLU A 47 -14.84 -26.21 21.41
CA GLU A 47 -15.52 -26.01 20.14
C GLU A 47 -15.37 -24.61 19.57
N ASP A 48 -15.12 -23.59 20.40
CA ASP A 48 -14.94 -22.20 19.96
C ASP A 48 -13.59 -21.99 19.26
N VAL A 49 -12.56 -22.77 19.57
CA VAL A 49 -11.20 -22.57 19.04
C VAL A 49 -11.15 -22.56 17.52
N ALA A 50 -11.93 -23.43 16.86
CA ALA A 50 -11.94 -23.55 15.40
C ALA A 50 -13.07 -22.75 14.74
N THR A 51 -13.83 -21.94 15.50
CA THR A 51 -15.00 -21.21 14.97
C THR A 51 -15.03 -19.74 15.36
N LEU A 52 -14.35 -19.34 16.46
CA LEU A 52 -14.34 -17.97 16.95
C LEU A 52 -13.53 -17.08 15.99
N GLN A 53 -14.21 -16.17 15.32
CA GLN A 53 -13.62 -15.21 14.38
C GLN A 53 -13.45 -13.82 14.99
N LYS A 54 -14.31 -13.47 15.97
CA LYS A 54 -14.29 -12.14 16.58
C LYS A 54 -14.31 -12.20 18.09
N LEU A 55 -13.38 -11.48 18.73
CA LEU A 55 -13.25 -11.36 20.17
C LEU A 55 -13.26 -9.91 20.61
N THR A 56 -14.20 -9.54 21.48
CA THR A 56 -14.14 -8.29 22.24
C THR A 56 -13.80 -8.65 23.67
N VAL A 57 -12.70 -8.13 24.18
CA VAL A 57 -12.25 -8.41 25.55
C VAL A 57 -11.95 -7.11 26.30
N ALA A 58 -12.47 -7.01 27.51
CA ALA A 58 -12.26 -5.88 28.42
C ALA A 58 -11.72 -6.40 29.76
N GLY A 59 -11.11 -5.49 30.55
CA GLY A 59 -10.52 -5.80 31.84
C GLY A 59 -9.07 -6.32 31.74
N PRO A 60 -8.50 -6.84 32.84
CA PRO A 60 -7.08 -7.19 32.92
C PRO A 60 -6.77 -8.47 32.15
N LEU A 61 -5.68 -8.42 31.36
CA LEU A 61 -5.11 -9.51 30.56
C LEU A 61 -3.65 -9.71 30.93
N ASN A 62 -3.26 -10.92 31.29
CA ASN A 62 -1.86 -11.28 31.53
C ASN A 62 -1.31 -12.24 30.45
N GLY A 63 -0.10 -12.77 30.66
CA GLY A 63 0.54 -13.67 29.73
C GLY A 63 -0.26 -14.92 29.40
N THR A 64 -1.04 -15.47 30.33
CA THR A 64 -1.91 -16.64 30.10
C THR A 64 -3.01 -16.32 29.08
N ASP A 65 -3.66 -15.16 29.21
CA ASP A 65 -4.71 -14.72 28.29
C ASP A 65 -4.13 -14.40 26.90
N LEU A 66 -3.01 -13.69 26.85
CA LEU A 66 -2.35 -13.28 25.62
C LEU A 66 -1.80 -14.47 24.82
N ARG A 67 -1.28 -15.50 25.50
CA ARG A 67 -0.88 -16.77 24.89
C ARG A 67 -2.08 -17.51 24.28
N LEU A 68 -3.21 -17.55 24.98
CA LEU A 68 -4.45 -18.11 24.45
C LEU A 68 -4.92 -17.33 23.22
N ILE A 69 -4.97 -16.00 23.26
CA ILE A 69 -5.37 -15.15 22.14
C ILE A 69 -4.47 -15.40 20.92
N ARG A 70 -3.14 -15.50 21.12
CA ARG A 70 -2.22 -15.86 20.03
C ARG A 70 -2.57 -17.23 19.43
N SER A 71 -2.87 -18.23 20.25
CA SER A 71 -3.29 -19.55 19.77
C SER A 71 -4.59 -19.49 18.97
N LEU A 72 -5.56 -18.67 19.39
CA LEU A 72 -6.81 -18.44 18.68
C LEU A 72 -6.58 -17.75 17.33
N THR A 73 -5.55 -16.92 17.17
CA THR A 73 -5.18 -16.29 15.89
C THR A 73 -4.32 -17.18 14.98
N GLY A 74 -4.13 -18.44 15.33
CA GLY A 74 -3.53 -19.45 14.45
C GLY A 74 -2.08 -19.82 14.71
N ARG A 75 -1.46 -19.33 15.82
CA ARG A 75 -0.07 -19.64 16.20
C ARG A 75 0.06 -19.91 17.68
N ASP A 76 0.80 -20.97 18.06
CA ASP A 76 1.14 -21.24 19.45
C ASP A 76 2.39 -20.44 19.92
N GLU A 77 2.81 -20.67 21.14
CA GLU A 77 3.96 -20.04 21.78
C GLU A 77 5.31 -20.40 21.15
N ARG A 78 5.35 -21.43 20.30
CA ARG A 78 6.52 -21.87 19.54
C ARG A 78 6.31 -21.76 18.02
N TRP A 79 5.45 -20.84 17.59
CA TRP A 79 5.18 -20.52 16.16
C TRP A 79 4.51 -21.64 15.35
N LYS A 80 4.14 -22.76 15.97
CA LYS A 80 3.43 -23.84 15.28
C LYS A 80 2.00 -23.42 14.97
N ALA A 81 1.50 -23.87 13.83
CA ALA A 81 0.12 -23.60 13.44
C ALA A 81 -0.86 -24.26 14.42
N THR A 82 -1.91 -23.52 14.76
CA THR A 82 -3.05 -24.01 15.55
C THR A 82 -4.32 -24.05 14.68
N SER A 83 -5.39 -24.64 15.21
CA SER A 83 -6.72 -24.61 14.57
C SER A 83 -7.46 -23.28 14.76
N GLY A 84 -6.87 -22.31 15.46
CA GLY A 84 -7.47 -21.00 15.69
C GLY A 84 -7.77 -20.26 14.39
N VAL A 85 -8.90 -19.54 14.36
CA VAL A 85 -9.42 -18.80 13.20
C VAL A 85 -9.83 -17.37 13.54
N LEU A 86 -9.40 -16.88 14.70
CA LEU A 86 -9.70 -15.53 15.17
C LEU A 86 -8.99 -14.49 14.27
N THR A 87 -9.79 -13.62 13.67
CA THR A 87 -9.35 -12.59 12.72
C THR A 87 -9.56 -11.17 13.22
N ASP A 88 -10.51 -10.98 14.15
CA ASP A 88 -10.96 -9.67 14.60
C ASP A 88 -10.86 -9.56 16.12
N ILE A 89 -10.12 -8.57 16.61
CA ILE A 89 -9.99 -8.36 18.06
C ILE A 89 -10.28 -6.91 18.43
N ASP A 90 -11.13 -6.74 19.45
CA ASP A 90 -11.35 -5.46 20.09
C ASP A 90 -10.80 -5.48 21.53
N PHE A 91 -9.67 -4.77 21.73
CA PHE A 91 -9.02 -4.57 23.02
C PHE A 91 -9.32 -3.20 23.66
N THR A 92 -10.25 -2.43 23.10
CA THR A 92 -10.45 -1.01 23.47
C THR A 92 -10.43 -0.77 24.99
N ASP A 93 -11.07 -1.64 25.76
CA ASP A 93 -11.20 -1.51 27.22
C ASP A 93 -10.42 -2.62 27.98
N ALA A 94 -9.45 -3.25 27.31
CA ALA A 94 -8.52 -4.17 27.92
C ALA A 94 -7.35 -3.44 28.63
N GLN A 95 -6.80 -4.08 29.66
CA GLN A 95 -5.62 -3.61 30.38
C GLN A 95 -4.59 -4.73 30.41
N PHE A 96 -3.42 -4.48 29.86
CA PHE A 96 -2.34 -5.46 29.91
C PHE A 96 -1.64 -5.33 31.27
N VAL A 97 -1.47 -6.46 31.95
CA VAL A 97 -0.86 -6.54 33.28
C VAL A 97 0.22 -7.61 33.29
N GLU A 98 1.18 -7.45 34.19
CA GLU A 98 2.27 -8.43 34.39
C GLU A 98 1.74 -9.76 34.92
N GLY A 99 2.55 -10.82 34.78
CA GLY A 99 2.27 -12.15 35.29
C GLY A 99 1.63 -13.10 34.32
N GLY A 100 1.12 -14.21 34.81
CA GLY A 100 0.64 -15.32 34.02
C GLY A 100 1.74 -16.16 33.39
N GLU A 101 1.39 -16.97 32.39
CA GLU A 101 2.34 -17.77 31.62
C GLU A 101 3.18 -16.92 30.66
N ASN A 102 4.33 -17.44 30.25
CA ASN A 102 5.09 -16.87 29.15
C ASN A 102 4.25 -16.89 27.86
N ILE A 103 4.25 -15.80 27.10
CA ILE A 103 3.41 -15.65 25.93
C ILE A 103 3.94 -16.52 24.78
N MET A 104 5.21 -16.32 24.43
CA MET A 104 5.85 -17.02 23.31
C MET A 104 7.37 -16.86 23.35
N VAL A 105 8.08 -17.65 22.55
CA VAL A 105 9.49 -17.45 22.26
C VAL A 105 9.66 -16.47 21.10
N PRO A 106 10.73 -15.63 21.08
CA PRO A 106 11.06 -14.82 19.92
C PRO A 106 11.26 -15.67 18.66
N HIS A 107 10.98 -15.10 17.49
CA HIS A 107 11.25 -15.75 16.21
C HIS A 107 12.73 -16.16 16.09
N GLY A 108 12.97 -17.37 15.60
CA GLY A 108 14.31 -17.96 15.52
C GLY A 108 14.76 -18.70 16.78
N MET A 109 13.92 -18.73 17.84
CA MET A 109 14.19 -19.48 19.08
C MET A 109 13.21 -20.63 19.31
N GLU A 110 12.45 -21.04 18.30
CA GLU A 110 11.38 -22.03 18.38
C GLU A 110 11.86 -23.39 18.89
N ASP A 111 13.06 -23.82 18.49
CA ASP A 111 13.66 -25.10 18.80
C ASP A 111 14.76 -25.01 19.89
N VAL A 112 14.94 -23.80 20.48
CA VAL A 112 15.93 -23.63 21.56
C VAL A 112 15.42 -24.28 22.85
N GLU A 113 16.27 -25.09 23.51
CA GLU A 113 15.89 -25.84 24.71
C GLU A 113 15.54 -24.92 25.88
N ASN A 114 16.33 -23.86 26.10
CA ASN A 114 16.11 -22.85 27.14
C ASN A 114 16.03 -21.44 26.51
N PRO A 115 14.94 -21.09 25.82
CA PRO A 115 14.82 -19.81 25.14
C PRO A 115 14.58 -18.66 26.12
N VAL A 116 14.89 -17.45 25.69
CA VAL A 116 14.32 -16.25 26.30
C VAL A 116 12.83 -16.21 25.95
N TRP A 117 11.98 -15.82 26.88
CA TRP A 117 10.55 -15.77 26.68
C TRP A 117 10.06 -14.32 26.62
N ILE A 118 9.10 -14.06 25.74
CA ILE A 118 8.30 -12.84 25.74
C ILE A 118 7.23 -12.98 26.81
N VAL A 119 7.14 -11.99 27.68
CA VAL A 119 6.22 -11.94 28.82
C VAL A 119 5.29 -10.75 28.72
N ALA A 120 4.15 -10.82 29.41
CA ALA A 120 3.26 -9.66 29.55
C ALA A 120 3.94 -8.57 30.38
N ARG A 121 3.75 -7.33 30.00
CA ARG A 121 4.22 -6.13 30.69
C ARG A 121 3.05 -5.19 30.89
N GLU A 122 3.10 -4.43 31.95
CA GLU A 122 2.16 -3.37 32.19
C GLU A 122 2.30 -2.28 31.13
N ASP A 123 1.18 -1.71 30.70
CA ASP A 123 1.10 -0.59 29.74
C ASP A 123 1.79 -0.82 28.38
N ALA A 124 2.13 -2.06 28.02
CA ALA A 124 2.81 -2.35 26.76
C ALA A 124 2.19 -3.54 26.01
N MET A 125 2.07 -3.41 24.71
CA MET A 125 1.77 -4.54 23.84
C MET A 125 3.04 -5.34 23.59
N PRO A 126 2.99 -6.68 23.81
CA PRO A 126 4.18 -7.52 23.69
C PRO A 126 4.74 -7.58 22.27
N GLU A 127 6.03 -7.80 22.21
CA GLU A 127 6.75 -8.05 20.96
C GLU A 127 6.17 -9.28 20.24
N GLN A 128 6.04 -9.20 18.91
CA GLN A 128 5.67 -10.30 18.01
C GLN A 128 4.36 -11.05 18.35
N LEU A 129 3.50 -10.48 19.22
CA LEU A 129 2.28 -11.15 19.66
C LEU A 129 1.41 -11.64 18.50
N PHE A 130 1.30 -10.87 17.42
CA PHE A 130 0.48 -11.19 16.26
C PHE A 130 1.29 -11.50 14.99
N SER A 131 2.61 -11.64 15.10
CA SER A 131 3.45 -12.00 13.95
C SER A 131 3.05 -13.35 13.36
N ALA A 132 2.91 -13.39 12.02
CA ALA A 132 2.54 -14.56 11.24
C ALA A 132 1.19 -15.20 11.65
N THR A 133 0.31 -14.45 12.30
CA THR A 133 -1.06 -14.89 12.66
C THR A 133 -2.07 -14.54 11.57
N LYS A 134 -3.32 -14.95 11.75
CA LYS A 134 -4.45 -14.67 10.83
C LYS A 134 -5.21 -13.37 11.19
N LEU A 135 -4.67 -12.55 12.09
CA LEU A 135 -5.31 -11.32 12.52
C LEU A 135 -5.50 -10.36 11.33
N GLN A 136 -6.73 -9.93 11.10
CA GLN A 136 -7.10 -9.02 10.01
C GLN A 136 -7.47 -7.63 10.53
N THR A 137 -8.14 -7.56 11.68
CA THR A 137 -8.53 -6.28 12.27
C THR A 137 -8.24 -6.25 13.77
N VAL A 138 -7.85 -5.08 14.27
CA VAL A 138 -7.61 -4.88 15.69
C VAL A 138 -8.04 -3.48 16.12
N LYS A 139 -8.68 -3.38 17.29
CA LYS A 139 -8.79 -2.12 18.03
C LYS A 139 -7.86 -2.18 19.22
N LEU A 140 -6.98 -1.19 19.30
CA LEU A 140 -5.92 -1.14 20.29
C LEU A 140 -6.45 -0.71 21.67
N PRO A 141 -5.85 -1.22 22.77
CA PRO A 141 -6.27 -0.85 24.12
C PRO A 141 -5.88 0.59 24.44
N LYS A 142 -6.81 1.34 25.06
CA LYS A 142 -6.59 2.73 25.49
C LYS A 142 -5.57 2.85 26.63
N SER A 143 -5.28 1.75 27.31
CA SER A 143 -4.42 1.72 28.50
C SER A 143 -2.93 1.65 28.16
N VAL A 144 -2.56 1.25 26.94
CA VAL A 144 -1.14 1.03 26.59
C VAL A 144 -0.43 2.34 26.27
N LYS A 145 0.83 2.40 26.68
CA LYS A 145 1.77 3.48 26.35
C LYS A 145 2.79 3.10 25.30
N LYS A 146 3.03 1.80 25.13
CA LYS A 146 4.07 1.29 24.22
C LYS A 146 3.52 0.16 23.36
N ILE A 147 3.79 0.24 22.07
CA ILE A 147 3.52 -0.82 21.11
C ILE A 147 4.88 -1.21 20.53
N TYR A 148 5.38 -2.38 20.92
CA TYR A 148 6.65 -2.88 20.40
C TYR A 148 6.48 -3.50 19.01
N SER A 149 7.30 -4.44 18.59
CA SER A 149 7.17 -5.15 17.32
C SER A 149 5.93 -6.08 17.24
N THR A 150 4.85 -5.70 17.89
CA THR A 150 3.64 -6.51 18.15
C THR A 150 3.04 -7.11 16.88
N PHE A 151 3.00 -6.31 15.80
CA PHE A 151 2.38 -6.67 14.53
C PHE A 151 3.39 -6.91 13.40
N ALA A 152 4.69 -7.01 13.73
CA ALA A 152 5.70 -7.35 12.73
C ALA A 152 5.31 -8.65 12.00
N ASP A 153 5.32 -8.64 10.66
CA ASP A 153 4.92 -9.78 9.82
C ASP A 153 3.46 -10.28 10.03
N ALA A 154 2.57 -9.44 10.56
CA ALA A 154 1.14 -9.68 10.56
C ALA A 154 0.55 -9.33 9.17
N ASN A 155 0.89 -10.14 8.16
CA ASN A 155 0.65 -9.82 6.76
C ASN A 155 -0.85 -9.71 6.39
N ASP A 156 -1.74 -10.32 7.18
CA ASP A 156 -3.19 -10.28 6.98
C ASP A 156 -3.84 -9.05 7.66
N LEU A 157 -3.12 -8.34 8.54
CA LEU A 157 -3.63 -7.15 9.22
C LEU A 157 -3.83 -6.02 8.22
N THR A 158 -5.07 -5.58 8.05
CA THR A 158 -5.50 -4.65 7.01
C THR A 158 -6.38 -3.51 7.58
N GLY A 159 -6.75 -2.57 6.69
CA GLY A 159 -7.62 -1.45 7.03
C GLY A 159 -6.88 -0.30 7.72
N HIS A 160 -7.65 0.56 8.36
CA HIS A 160 -7.14 1.75 9.05
C HIS A 160 -6.95 1.46 10.54
N ILE A 161 -5.75 1.65 11.06
CA ILE A 161 -5.44 1.50 12.49
C ILE A 161 -5.51 2.86 13.18
N VAL A 162 -6.18 2.91 14.32
CA VAL A 162 -6.17 4.07 15.21
C VAL A 162 -5.32 3.74 16.43
N VAL A 163 -4.16 4.42 16.55
CA VAL A 163 -3.32 4.33 17.74
C VAL A 163 -3.90 5.26 18.80
N PRO A 164 -4.26 4.76 19.99
CA PRO A 164 -4.93 5.56 21.01
C PRO A 164 -4.06 6.71 21.54
N GLU A 165 -4.70 7.82 21.89
CA GLU A 165 -4.04 8.85 22.70
C GLU A 165 -3.52 8.25 24.01
N GLY A 166 -2.30 8.65 24.40
CA GLY A 166 -1.57 8.06 25.53
C GLY A 166 -0.47 7.11 25.12
N VAL A 167 -0.45 6.61 23.87
CA VAL A 167 0.70 5.87 23.34
C VAL A 167 1.86 6.85 23.12
N GLU A 168 3.00 6.54 23.73
CA GLU A 168 4.21 7.37 23.73
C GLU A 168 5.31 6.80 22.82
N VAL A 169 5.26 5.48 22.56
CA VAL A 169 6.29 4.75 21.80
C VAL A 169 5.67 3.76 20.83
N LEU A 170 6.06 3.87 19.57
CA LEU A 170 5.98 2.80 18.57
C LEU A 170 7.38 2.22 18.40
N GLY A 171 7.61 1.03 18.96
CA GLY A 171 8.89 0.36 18.91
C GLY A 171 9.30 -0.05 17.50
N GLU A 172 10.54 -0.49 17.35
CA GLU A 172 11.05 -0.94 16.06
C GLU A 172 10.19 -2.09 15.50
N TRP A 173 9.92 -2.06 14.20
CA TRP A 173 9.13 -3.04 13.46
C TRP A 173 7.65 -3.14 13.88
N ALA A 174 7.09 -2.17 14.62
CA ALA A 174 5.76 -2.29 15.24
C ALA A 174 4.66 -2.75 14.29
N PHE A 175 4.64 -2.26 13.05
CA PHE A 175 3.68 -2.60 11.99
C PHE A 175 4.34 -3.10 10.70
N SER A 176 5.61 -3.47 10.77
CA SER A 176 6.35 -3.89 9.57
C SER A 176 5.66 -5.06 8.86
N ALA A 177 5.68 -5.01 7.51
CA ALA A 177 5.10 -6.02 6.61
C ALA A 177 3.61 -6.32 6.86
N THR A 178 2.85 -5.34 7.35
CA THR A 178 1.38 -5.43 7.43
C THR A 178 0.71 -4.93 6.14
N ALA A 179 -0.56 -5.31 5.94
CA ALA A 179 -1.38 -4.86 4.83
C ALA A 179 -2.28 -3.66 5.20
N ILE A 180 -1.94 -2.90 6.25
CA ILE A 180 -2.70 -1.71 6.66
C ILE A 180 -2.74 -0.67 5.53
N THR A 181 -3.90 0.00 5.37
CA THR A 181 -4.09 1.04 4.34
C THR A 181 -3.91 2.45 4.87
N GLY A 182 -4.02 2.63 6.18
CA GLY A 182 -3.84 3.91 6.86
C GLY A 182 -3.61 3.73 8.35
N ILE A 183 -3.09 4.77 8.98
CA ILE A 183 -2.89 4.81 10.42
C ILE A 183 -3.09 6.23 10.95
N THR A 184 -3.82 6.36 12.05
CA THR A 184 -3.88 7.60 12.82
C THR A 184 -2.93 7.49 14.00
N LEU A 185 -1.98 8.41 14.08
CA LEU A 185 -0.99 8.49 15.15
C LEU A 185 -1.42 9.50 16.22
N PRO A 186 -1.20 9.21 17.51
CA PRO A 186 -1.61 10.10 18.59
C PRO A 186 -0.64 11.27 18.77
N SER A 187 -1.14 12.38 19.30
CA SER A 187 -0.33 13.56 19.62
C SER A 187 0.70 13.34 20.74
N THR A 188 0.56 12.25 21.48
CA THR A 188 1.46 11.86 22.58
C THR A 188 2.78 11.26 22.09
N LEU A 189 2.89 10.88 20.81
CA LEU A 189 4.17 10.45 20.21
C LEU A 189 5.10 11.66 20.08
N LYS A 190 6.16 11.69 20.88
CA LYS A 190 7.16 12.76 20.86
C LYS A 190 8.53 12.23 21.25
N ASP A 191 9.55 12.70 20.58
CA ASP A 191 10.94 12.44 20.97
C ASP A 191 11.31 13.35 22.13
N GLU A 192 11.53 12.79 23.32
CA GLU A 192 11.81 13.57 24.54
C GLU A 192 13.30 13.95 24.67
N ASN A 193 14.17 13.20 24.00
CA ASN A 193 15.62 13.33 24.09
C ASN A 193 16.27 13.44 22.71
N ASP A 194 17.42 14.11 22.62
CA ASP A 194 18.21 14.16 21.38
C ASP A 194 18.79 12.81 20.97
N PHE A 195 18.99 11.90 21.94
CA PHE A 195 19.56 10.56 21.76
C PHE A 195 18.73 9.50 22.49
N PRO A 196 17.46 9.27 22.07
CA PRO A 196 16.61 8.30 22.74
C PRO A 196 17.14 6.88 22.53
N THR A 197 17.00 6.04 23.56
CA THR A 197 17.18 4.59 23.39
C THR A 197 16.08 4.01 22.52
N PHE A 198 16.21 2.76 22.06
CA PHE A 198 15.17 2.09 21.27
C PHE A 198 13.78 2.13 21.89
N ASN A 199 13.71 2.12 23.23
CA ASN A 199 12.46 2.09 23.99
C ASN A 199 11.88 3.48 24.30
N GLU A 200 12.54 4.55 23.84
CA GLU A 200 12.15 5.95 24.09
C GLU A 200 11.86 6.71 22.80
N ARG A 201 12.02 6.08 21.63
CA ARG A 201 11.73 6.68 20.34
C ARG A 201 10.23 6.76 20.14
N ALA A 202 9.73 7.95 19.76
CA ALA A 202 8.33 8.13 19.41
C ALA A 202 7.90 7.15 18.31
N ILE A 203 8.70 7.07 17.24
CA ILE A 203 8.53 6.13 16.13
C ILE A 203 9.89 5.49 15.88
N GLY A 204 10.03 4.20 16.13
CA GLY A 204 11.28 3.46 15.96
C GLY A 204 11.66 3.23 14.49
N ALA A 205 12.81 2.59 14.28
CA ALA A 205 13.20 2.17 12.94
C ALA A 205 12.26 1.08 12.40
N ASN A 206 12.11 1.03 11.07
CA ASN A 206 11.33 -0.01 10.37
C ASN A 206 9.85 -0.09 10.76
N VAL A 207 9.26 0.88 11.45
CA VAL A 207 7.89 0.76 11.98
C VAL A 207 6.89 0.41 10.89
N PHE A 208 7.00 0.98 9.69
CA PHE A 208 6.12 0.71 8.55
C PHE A 208 6.86 0.05 7.37
N ASN A 209 8.03 -0.52 7.61
CA ASN A 209 8.81 -1.17 6.56
C ASN A 209 7.98 -2.29 5.90
N GLY A 210 7.86 -2.25 4.56
CA GLY A 210 7.11 -3.25 3.81
C GLY A 210 5.58 -3.13 3.87
N CYS A 211 5.03 -2.05 4.47
CA CYS A 211 3.60 -1.78 4.44
C CYS A 211 3.15 -1.33 3.04
N SER A 212 3.15 -2.25 2.09
CA SER A 212 2.96 -1.96 0.66
C SER A 212 1.58 -1.37 0.30
N LYS A 213 0.60 -1.47 1.21
CA LYS A 213 -0.76 -0.93 1.05
C LYS A 213 -0.98 0.39 1.79
N LEU A 214 -0.02 0.86 2.58
CA LEU A 214 -0.13 2.09 3.34
C LEU A 214 -0.15 3.30 2.39
N GLU A 215 -1.27 4.03 2.38
CA GLU A 215 -1.52 5.15 1.46
C GLU A 215 -1.05 6.49 2.04
N SER A 216 -1.20 6.68 3.34
CA SER A 216 -0.83 7.93 4.02
C SER A 216 -0.51 7.74 5.49
N VAL A 217 0.38 8.59 5.99
CA VAL A 217 0.70 8.74 7.43
C VAL A 217 0.97 10.21 7.70
N GLU A 218 0.30 10.76 8.71
CA GLU A 218 0.59 12.09 9.22
C GLU A 218 1.44 11.96 10.51
N LEU A 219 2.65 12.56 10.49
CA LEU A 219 3.52 12.53 11.66
C LEU A 219 3.09 13.60 12.66
N PRO A 220 2.95 13.24 13.96
CA PRO A 220 2.69 14.24 15.00
C PRO A 220 3.83 15.25 15.15
N ALA A 221 3.49 16.48 15.53
CA ALA A 221 4.47 17.57 15.71
C ALA A 221 5.54 17.28 16.79
N GLY A 222 5.35 16.27 17.64
CA GLY A 222 6.34 15.83 18.61
C GLY A 222 7.48 14.99 18.02
N VAL A 223 7.33 14.50 16.78
CA VAL A 223 8.35 13.70 16.10
C VAL A 223 9.41 14.64 15.54
N VAL A 224 10.67 14.47 15.96
CA VAL A 224 11.79 15.28 15.50
C VAL A 224 12.80 14.50 14.65
N LYS A 225 12.68 13.16 14.62
CA LYS A 225 13.54 12.27 13.84
C LYS A 225 12.71 11.20 13.13
N ILE A 226 13.04 10.91 11.88
CA ILE A 226 12.53 9.74 11.15
C ILE A 226 13.68 8.74 11.08
N TYR A 227 13.51 7.58 11.70
CA TYR A 227 14.55 6.58 11.83
C TYR A 227 14.67 5.69 10.59
N ASP A 228 15.70 4.83 10.58
CA ASP A 228 16.08 4.02 9.43
C ASP A 228 14.91 3.17 8.92
N SER A 229 14.74 3.14 7.59
CA SER A 229 13.77 2.31 6.87
C SER A 229 12.31 2.43 7.33
N THR A 230 11.93 3.52 8.02
CA THR A 230 10.59 3.67 8.61
C THR A 230 9.48 3.51 7.58
N PHE A 231 9.65 4.02 6.36
CA PHE A 231 8.67 3.96 5.27
C PHE A 231 9.19 3.20 4.04
N ALA A 232 10.24 2.40 4.21
CA ALA A 232 10.78 1.60 3.11
C ALA A 232 9.73 0.59 2.62
N GLY A 233 9.54 0.49 1.29
CA GLY A 233 8.60 -0.43 0.69
C GLY A 233 7.11 -0.03 0.81
N CYS A 234 6.77 1.20 1.25
CA CYS A 234 5.41 1.72 1.27
C CYS A 234 4.96 2.12 -0.14
N ALA A 235 4.71 1.14 -1.01
CA ALA A 235 4.50 1.36 -2.45
C ALA A 235 3.20 2.10 -2.81
N ALA A 236 2.17 2.02 -1.95
CA ALA A 236 0.90 2.72 -2.17
C ALA A 236 0.95 4.21 -1.80
N MET A 237 1.91 4.63 -0.96
CA MET A 237 2.08 6.02 -0.52
C MET A 237 2.58 6.88 -1.68
N LYS A 238 1.76 7.84 -2.14
CA LYS A 238 2.11 8.72 -3.27
C LYS A 238 2.64 10.07 -2.84
N GLU A 239 2.24 10.53 -1.68
CA GLU A 239 2.67 11.79 -1.10
C GLU A 239 3.07 11.60 0.36
N PHE A 240 4.01 12.41 0.82
CA PHE A 240 4.43 12.42 2.21
C PHE A 240 4.84 13.82 2.65
N THR A 241 4.40 14.22 3.85
CA THR A 241 4.80 15.49 4.44
C THR A 241 5.81 15.26 5.56
N ILE A 242 6.96 15.91 5.45
CA ILE A 242 7.98 16.00 6.50
C ILE A 242 7.69 17.25 7.30
N PRO A 243 7.21 17.15 8.54
CA PRO A 243 6.90 18.30 9.37
C PRO A 243 8.13 19.20 9.62
N ALA A 244 7.89 20.48 9.83
CA ALA A 244 8.98 21.43 10.12
C ALA A 244 9.79 21.10 11.40
N THR A 245 9.23 20.29 12.27
CA THR A 245 9.89 19.81 13.51
C THR A 245 10.95 18.74 13.26
N VAL A 246 10.89 18.03 12.12
CA VAL A 246 11.85 16.96 11.79
C VAL A 246 13.20 17.56 11.44
N THR A 247 14.23 17.21 12.20
CA THR A 247 15.60 17.68 12.05
C THR A 247 16.56 16.68 11.44
N SER A 248 16.19 15.37 11.46
CA SER A 248 17.02 14.32 10.87
C SER A 248 16.21 13.19 10.28
N ILE A 249 16.75 12.60 9.21
CA ILE A 249 16.20 11.48 8.45
C ILE A 249 17.25 10.37 8.40
N GLY A 250 16.89 9.17 8.78
CA GLY A 250 17.76 7.99 8.83
C GLY A 250 18.11 7.43 7.46
N THR A 251 18.75 6.29 7.45
CA THR A 251 19.14 5.57 6.23
C THR A 251 17.93 4.87 5.60
N GLN A 252 17.81 4.94 4.28
CA GLN A 252 16.80 4.20 3.49
C GLN A 252 15.34 4.41 3.93
N VAL A 253 15.04 5.58 4.50
CA VAL A 253 13.70 5.87 5.06
C VAL A 253 12.59 5.65 4.06
N PHE A 254 12.79 6.06 2.81
CA PHE A 254 11.81 5.97 1.72
C PHE A 254 12.22 4.98 0.62
N ALA A 255 13.16 4.05 0.90
CA ALA A 255 13.62 3.11 -0.11
C ALA A 255 12.47 2.30 -0.70
N ASN A 256 12.36 2.26 -2.03
CA ASN A 256 11.27 1.57 -2.74
C ASN A 256 9.85 2.00 -2.31
N SER A 257 9.70 3.21 -1.76
CA SER A 257 8.37 3.78 -1.51
C SER A 257 7.72 4.26 -2.81
N GLY A 258 6.40 4.43 -2.80
CA GLY A 258 5.66 4.97 -3.95
C GLY A 258 5.62 6.49 -4.02
N VAL A 259 6.35 7.19 -3.12
CA VAL A 259 6.29 8.65 -2.97
C VAL A 259 6.79 9.35 -4.24
N ILE A 260 5.93 10.20 -4.79
CA ILE A 260 6.21 11.05 -5.97
C ILE A 260 6.08 12.54 -5.64
N ASP A 261 5.43 12.90 -4.54
CA ASP A 261 5.38 14.25 -3.98
C ASP A 261 5.85 14.22 -2.52
N LEU A 262 6.99 14.87 -2.27
CA LEU A 262 7.59 14.98 -0.95
C LEU A 262 7.52 16.43 -0.47
N TYR A 263 6.65 16.71 0.49
CA TYR A 263 6.49 18.03 1.07
C TYR A 263 7.42 18.21 2.27
N ALA A 264 8.34 19.15 2.21
CA ALA A 264 9.23 19.49 3.32
C ALA A 264 8.86 20.87 3.86
N GLU A 265 8.23 20.90 5.03
CA GLU A 265 7.69 22.15 5.60
C GLU A 265 8.76 23.10 6.18
N SER A 266 9.97 22.61 6.44
CA SER A 266 11.05 23.43 7.00
C SER A 266 11.80 24.18 5.91
N ALA A 267 12.07 25.47 6.12
CA ALA A 267 12.97 26.22 5.26
C ALA A 267 14.45 25.75 5.35
N LYS A 268 14.78 25.03 6.42
CA LYS A 268 16.09 24.40 6.61
C LYS A 268 15.96 22.89 6.41
N PRO A 269 16.65 22.31 5.41
CA PRO A 269 16.59 20.86 5.17
C PRO A 269 16.93 20.06 6.43
N ALA A 270 16.14 19.03 6.72
CA ALA A 270 16.50 18.02 7.72
C ALA A 270 17.82 17.34 7.30
N LYS A 271 18.68 17.02 8.27
CA LYS A 271 19.91 16.27 7.99
C LYS A 271 19.53 14.86 7.54
N ALA A 272 19.72 14.57 6.28
CA ALA A 272 19.50 13.22 5.73
C ALA A 272 20.78 12.37 5.86
N SER A 273 20.62 11.12 6.30
CA SER A 273 21.71 10.15 6.32
C SER A 273 21.98 9.63 4.90
N TYR A 274 23.14 9.02 4.72
CA TYR A 274 23.49 8.38 3.46
C TYR A 274 22.38 7.41 2.99
N GLU A 275 22.03 7.51 1.72
CA GLU A 275 20.94 6.72 1.10
C GLU A 275 19.54 6.91 1.73
N ALA A 276 19.27 8.02 2.40
CA ALA A 276 17.95 8.28 3.00
C ALA A 276 16.79 8.14 1.99
N PHE A 277 17.02 8.56 0.74
CA PHE A 277 16.07 8.58 -0.37
C PHE A 277 16.40 7.55 -1.46
N ARG A 278 17.16 6.52 -1.13
CA ARG A 278 17.55 5.47 -2.07
C ARG A 278 16.33 4.82 -2.73
N ASP A 279 16.45 4.52 -4.03
CA ASP A 279 15.45 3.81 -4.82
C ASP A 279 14.03 4.43 -4.75
N MET A 280 13.94 5.74 -4.46
CA MET A 280 12.72 6.53 -4.68
C MET A 280 12.51 6.78 -6.18
N ASN A 281 11.28 7.15 -6.54
CA ASN A 281 10.99 7.57 -7.92
C ASN A 281 11.91 8.72 -8.33
N GLU A 282 12.65 8.58 -9.43
CA GLU A 282 13.57 9.61 -9.95
C GLU A 282 12.86 10.94 -10.30
N ASN A 283 11.55 10.87 -10.60
CA ASN A 283 10.70 12.01 -10.90
C ASN A 283 9.95 12.54 -9.65
N CYS A 284 10.38 12.16 -8.45
CA CYS A 284 9.81 12.70 -7.23
C CYS A 284 10.05 14.22 -7.16
N ILE A 285 8.98 14.97 -6.90
CA ILE A 285 9.06 16.41 -6.67
C ILE A 285 9.18 16.67 -5.16
N VAL A 286 10.17 17.46 -4.79
CA VAL A 286 10.32 17.95 -3.42
C VAL A 286 9.76 19.37 -3.36
N HIS A 287 8.66 19.53 -2.63
CA HIS A 287 8.01 20.81 -2.39
C HIS A 287 8.59 21.43 -1.13
N VAL A 288 9.13 22.64 -1.24
CA VAL A 288 9.80 23.35 -0.14
C VAL A 288 9.20 24.74 0.08
N PRO A 289 9.38 25.35 1.26
CA PRO A 289 8.95 26.73 1.49
C PRO A 289 9.56 27.72 0.51
N VAL A 290 8.83 28.79 0.22
CA VAL A 290 9.28 29.86 -0.68
C VAL A 290 10.68 30.37 -0.28
N GLY A 291 11.61 30.35 -1.24
CA GLY A 291 12.99 30.77 -1.04
C GLY A 291 13.92 29.74 -0.41
N ALA A 292 13.43 28.53 -0.08
CA ALA A 292 14.25 27.47 0.51
C ALA A 292 15.03 26.63 -0.53
N ILE A 293 14.70 26.70 -1.81
CA ILE A 293 15.35 25.91 -2.88
C ILE A 293 16.89 25.93 -2.78
N PRO A 294 17.58 27.09 -2.60
CA PRO A 294 19.04 27.08 -2.52
C PRO A 294 19.62 26.27 -1.36
N ALA A 295 18.93 26.23 -0.21
CA ALA A 295 19.36 25.45 0.94
C ALA A 295 19.23 23.94 0.66
N TYR A 296 18.12 23.51 0.04
CA TYR A 296 17.90 22.10 -0.32
C TYR A 296 18.85 21.63 -1.43
N ARG A 297 19.16 22.48 -2.42
CA ARG A 297 20.15 22.18 -3.49
C ARG A 297 21.59 22.03 -2.98
N GLN A 298 21.90 22.52 -1.77
CA GLN A 298 23.22 22.39 -1.14
C GLN A 298 23.28 21.28 -0.09
N ALA A 299 22.13 20.79 0.39
CA ALA A 299 22.08 19.78 1.42
C ALA A 299 22.36 18.37 0.86
N ASP A 300 23.15 17.60 1.61
CA ASP A 300 23.45 16.21 1.25
C ASP A 300 22.15 15.38 1.16
N GLU A 301 22.13 14.42 0.25
CA GLU A 301 20.99 13.59 -0.17
C GLU A 301 19.89 14.41 -0.88
N TRP A 302 19.46 15.57 -0.36
CA TRP A 302 18.45 16.42 -0.98
C TRP A 302 18.87 16.97 -2.36
N LYS A 303 20.13 17.30 -2.53
CA LYS A 303 20.68 17.81 -3.80
C LYS A 303 20.54 16.83 -4.98
N ASN A 304 20.28 15.55 -4.68
CA ASN A 304 20.13 14.49 -5.68
C ASN A 304 18.75 14.51 -6.36
N PHE A 305 17.76 15.19 -5.79
CA PHE A 305 16.45 15.34 -6.44
C PHE A 305 16.53 16.22 -7.67
N ILE A 306 15.96 15.75 -8.78
CA ILE A 306 15.89 16.53 -10.04
C ILE A 306 14.99 17.74 -9.84
N TYR A 307 13.84 17.55 -9.20
CA TYR A 307 12.81 18.56 -8.99
C TYR A 307 12.75 18.99 -7.53
N ILE A 308 13.14 20.22 -7.23
CA ILE A 308 12.93 20.90 -5.95
C ILE A 308 12.21 22.20 -6.27
N LEU A 309 10.96 22.32 -5.86
CA LEU A 309 10.06 23.42 -6.21
C LEU A 309 9.59 24.15 -4.96
N ASP A 310 9.25 25.40 -5.11
CA ASP A 310 8.49 26.18 -4.14
C ASP A 310 7.25 26.78 -4.82
N ALA A 311 6.37 27.43 -4.07
CA ALA A 311 5.12 27.97 -4.62
C ALA A 311 5.31 29.00 -5.75
N ASN A 312 6.53 29.50 -5.97
CA ASN A 312 6.85 30.44 -7.06
C ASN A 312 7.47 29.73 -8.27
N THR A 313 7.75 28.44 -8.16
CA THR A 313 8.36 27.65 -9.23
C THR A 313 7.26 26.91 -10.01
N PRO A 314 7.20 27.06 -11.35
CA PRO A 314 6.19 26.34 -12.13
C PRO A 314 6.38 24.82 -12.03
N GLU A 315 5.26 24.10 -12.08
CA GLU A 315 5.27 22.63 -12.18
C GLU A 315 6.02 22.18 -13.42
N PRO A 316 6.69 21.01 -13.38
CA PRO A 316 7.36 20.46 -14.54
C PRO A 316 6.33 20.14 -15.65
N SER A 317 6.73 20.36 -16.90
CA SER A 317 5.93 20.07 -18.08
C SER A 317 6.48 18.86 -18.86
N VAL A 318 5.62 18.26 -19.66
CA VAL A 318 5.96 17.17 -20.60
C VAL A 318 5.94 17.75 -22.01
N SER A 319 7.06 17.65 -22.72
CA SER A 319 7.11 17.96 -24.14
C SER A 319 6.50 16.82 -24.93
N VAL A 320 5.35 17.05 -25.54
CA VAL A 320 4.67 16.08 -26.41
C VAL A 320 4.90 16.46 -27.85
N THR A 321 5.40 15.52 -28.66
CA THR A 321 5.68 15.74 -30.07
C THR A 321 5.05 14.65 -30.94
N THR A 322 4.70 15.02 -32.18
CA THR A 322 4.26 14.06 -33.19
C THR A 322 5.22 14.09 -34.39
N THR A 323 5.34 12.96 -35.05
CA THR A 323 6.20 12.82 -36.22
C THR A 323 5.42 12.32 -37.43
N ALA A 324 5.80 12.82 -38.62
CA ALA A 324 5.26 12.33 -39.89
C ALA A 324 5.75 10.90 -40.15
N THR A 325 4.91 10.10 -40.77
CA THR A 325 5.29 8.75 -41.20
C THR A 325 5.76 8.77 -42.66
N VAL A 326 6.98 8.26 -42.87
CA VAL A 326 7.62 8.22 -44.16
C VAL A 326 7.87 6.76 -44.58
N VAL A 327 7.44 6.36 -45.77
CA VAL A 327 7.69 5.05 -46.35
C VAL A 327 8.33 5.27 -47.75
N ASP A 328 9.46 4.61 -47.99
CA ASP A 328 10.23 4.75 -49.26
C ASP A 328 10.53 6.21 -49.65
N GLY A 329 10.82 7.05 -48.64
CA GLY A 329 11.15 8.47 -48.80
C GLY A 329 9.95 9.38 -49.13
N LYS A 330 8.72 8.88 -48.99
CA LYS A 330 7.47 9.67 -49.18
C LYS A 330 6.68 9.71 -47.90
N THR A 331 6.18 10.89 -47.52
CA THR A 331 5.25 11.05 -46.43
C THR A 331 3.94 10.35 -46.75
N VAL A 332 3.53 9.38 -45.98
CA VAL A 332 2.30 8.60 -46.12
C VAL A 332 1.18 9.06 -45.21
N GLY A 333 1.50 9.92 -44.24
CA GLY A 333 0.56 10.57 -43.36
C GLY A 333 1.25 11.37 -42.28
N GLU A 334 0.53 12.27 -41.65
CA GLU A 334 0.97 13.14 -40.59
C GLU A 334 0.05 12.95 -39.37
N LEU A 335 0.61 13.07 -38.18
CA LEU A 335 -0.11 13.09 -36.92
C LEU A 335 0.03 14.48 -36.30
N PHE A 336 -1.05 15.06 -35.85
CA PHE A 336 -1.09 16.36 -35.21
C PHE A 336 -1.66 16.25 -33.81
N ILE A 337 -1.26 17.16 -32.93
CA ILE A 337 -1.86 17.42 -31.62
C ILE A 337 -2.92 18.52 -31.85
N VAL A 338 -4.13 18.29 -31.37
CA VAL A 338 -5.20 19.28 -31.37
C VAL A 338 -5.07 20.13 -30.09
N SER A 339 -4.75 21.40 -30.25
CA SER A 339 -4.62 22.36 -29.15
C SER A 339 -5.58 23.53 -29.40
N GLY A 340 -6.74 23.50 -28.74
CA GLY A 340 -7.84 24.42 -29.07
C GLY A 340 -8.33 24.22 -30.52
N ASP A 341 -8.31 25.27 -31.32
CA ASP A 341 -8.68 25.24 -32.74
C ASP A 341 -7.48 25.02 -33.69
N GLU A 342 -6.29 24.81 -33.17
CA GLU A 342 -5.06 24.67 -33.93
C GLU A 342 -4.54 23.23 -33.93
N LYS A 343 -3.87 22.85 -35.03
CA LYS A 343 -3.13 21.60 -35.16
C LYS A 343 -1.65 21.89 -35.11
N VAL A 344 -0.99 21.34 -34.10
CA VAL A 344 0.44 21.52 -33.85
C VAL A 344 1.16 20.18 -33.84
N THR A 345 2.47 20.18 -34.01
CA THR A 345 3.30 18.97 -33.93
C THR A 345 4.07 18.86 -32.64
N SER A 346 3.99 19.89 -31.78
CA SER A 346 4.61 19.90 -30.46
C SER A 346 3.82 20.79 -29.51
N VAL A 347 3.71 20.37 -28.25
CA VAL A 347 3.09 21.13 -27.16
C VAL A 347 3.76 20.78 -25.83
N GLU A 348 3.84 21.75 -24.92
CA GLU A 348 4.20 21.52 -23.52
C GLU A 348 2.92 21.37 -22.71
N LEU A 349 2.79 20.26 -21.99
CA LEU A 349 1.66 19.94 -21.13
C LEU A 349 2.09 19.92 -19.67
N THR A 350 1.29 20.49 -18.79
CA THR A 350 1.41 20.21 -17.36
C THR A 350 0.91 18.80 -17.07
N ILE A 351 1.42 18.21 -15.99
CA ILE A 351 1.03 16.85 -15.58
C ILE A 351 -0.49 16.79 -15.35
N GLY A 352 -1.13 15.79 -15.93
CA GLY A 352 -2.57 15.61 -15.88
C GLY A 352 -3.34 16.28 -17.03
N GLU A 353 -2.73 17.18 -17.80
CA GLU A 353 -3.35 17.71 -19.01
C GLU A 353 -3.42 16.65 -20.11
N THR A 354 -4.49 16.71 -20.89
CA THR A 354 -4.77 15.73 -21.95
C THR A 354 -4.84 16.44 -23.31
N VAL A 355 -4.20 15.85 -24.31
CA VAL A 355 -4.33 16.24 -25.71
C VAL A 355 -4.97 15.14 -26.53
N ILE A 356 -5.57 15.53 -27.64
CA ILE A 356 -6.18 14.66 -28.65
C ILE A 356 -5.31 14.69 -29.88
N PHE A 357 -5.16 13.53 -30.53
CA PHE A 357 -4.44 13.41 -31.78
C PHE A 357 -5.40 13.44 -32.98
N GLU A 358 -4.97 14.07 -34.06
CA GLU A 358 -5.64 14.02 -35.33
C GLU A 358 -4.67 13.60 -36.45
N ALA A 359 -5.01 12.52 -37.12
CA ALA A 359 -4.22 12.01 -38.22
C ALA A 359 -4.70 12.56 -39.58
N VAL A 360 -3.76 12.94 -40.44
CA VAL A 360 -4.00 13.36 -41.82
C VAL A 360 -3.30 12.38 -42.75
N PRO A 361 -4.01 11.35 -43.26
CA PRO A 361 -3.42 10.39 -44.19
C PRO A 361 -3.15 11.05 -45.54
N ALA A 362 -2.05 10.66 -46.22
CA ALA A 362 -1.84 11.01 -47.63
C ALA A 362 -2.83 10.27 -48.54
N GLU A 363 -2.96 10.75 -49.78
CA GLU A 363 -3.84 10.11 -50.77
C GLU A 363 -3.50 8.63 -50.96
N GLY A 364 -4.49 7.76 -50.83
CA GLY A 364 -4.33 6.31 -50.94
C GLY A 364 -3.89 5.62 -49.64
N TYR A 365 -3.91 6.31 -48.51
CA TYR A 365 -3.61 5.77 -47.18
C TYR A 365 -4.75 6.05 -46.21
N VAL A 366 -4.82 5.26 -45.15
CA VAL A 366 -5.70 5.46 -43.99
C VAL A 366 -4.88 5.23 -42.71
N LEU A 367 -5.24 5.90 -41.63
CA LEU A 367 -4.68 5.62 -40.33
C LEU A 367 -5.05 4.19 -39.94
N ASP A 368 -4.07 3.46 -39.45
CA ASP A 368 -4.28 2.13 -38.89
C ASP A 368 -4.35 2.21 -37.36
N TYR A 369 -3.32 2.80 -36.74
CA TYR A 369 -3.28 3.11 -35.32
C TYR A 369 -2.25 4.21 -35.01
N ILE A 370 -2.25 4.72 -33.77
CA ILE A 370 -1.26 5.65 -33.26
C ILE A 370 -0.34 4.88 -32.32
N THR A 371 0.96 5.03 -32.49
CA THR A 371 1.97 4.40 -31.61
C THR A 371 2.77 5.46 -30.89
N ARG A 372 3.18 5.12 -29.67
CA ARG A 372 4.18 5.89 -28.92
C ARG A 372 5.57 5.39 -29.34
N VAL A 373 6.46 6.32 -29.63
CA VAL A 373 7.86 6.02 -29.97
C VAL A 373 8.66 6.03 -28.67
N ALA A 374 9.07 4.87 -28.17
CA ALA A 374 9.94 4.74 -27.01
C ALA A 374 11.37 4.50 -27.48
N ASP A 375 12.33 5.35 -27.05
CA ASP A 375 13.79 5.19 -27.21
C ASP A 375 14.27 4.67 -28.58
N GLY A 376 13.55 5.02 -29.68
CA GLY A 376 13.90 4.60 -31.03
C GLY A 376 13.40 3.21 -31.44
N SER A 377 12.66 2.52 -30.62
CA SER A 377 11.91 1.33 -30.97
C SER A 377 10.43 1.66 -31.23
N ASP A 378 9.89 1.25 -32.38
CA ASP A 378 8.45 1.28 -32.64
C ASP A 378 7.80 0.16 -31.83
N ASP A 379 7.32 0.46 -30.63
CA ASP A 379 6.45 -0.47 -29.93
C ASP A 379 5.08 -0.44 -30.63
N SER A 380 4.67 -1.57 -31.18
CA SER A 380 3.44 -1.75 -31.97
C SER A 380 2.17 -1.76 -31.08
N VAL A 381 2.12 -0.94 -30.05
CA VAL A 381 0.97 -0.80 -29.15
C VAL A 381 0.20 0.44 -29.57
N ASP A 382 -1.10 0.26 -29.85
CA ASP A 382 -2.00 1.38 -30.11
C ASP A 382 -2.08 2.29 -28.88
N ALA A 383 -1.63 3.54 -29.04
CA ALA A 383 -1.63 4.54 -27.98
C ALA A 383 -3.00 5.25 -27.85
N GLY A 384 -3.97 4.93 -28.72
CA GLY A 384 -5.28 5.58 -28.77
C GLY A 384 -5.25 6.99 -29.35
N ASP A 385 -6.39 7.67 -29.29
CA ASP A 385 -6.61 8.98 -29.93
C ASP A 385 -6.23 10.16 -29.00
N SER A 386 -5.72 9.89 -27.80
CA SER A 386 -5.40 10.91 -26.81
C SER A 386 -4.23 10.50 -25.92
N TYR A 387 -3.60 11.49 -25.32
CA TYR A 387 -2.54 11.30 -24.34
C TYR A 387 -2.75 12.26 -23.17
N THR A 388 -2.62 11.74 -21.96
CA THR A 388 -2.58 12.53 -20.73
C THR A 388 -1.13 12.59 -20.24
N ALA A 389 -0.62 13.79 -20.00
CA ALA A 389 0.73 14.01 -19.51
C ALA A 389 0.93 13.34 -18.14
N VAL A 390 1.93 12.47 -18.05
CA VAL A 390 2.29 11.76 -16.84
C VAL A 390 3.70 12.13 -16.39
N ARG A 391 3.96 12.00 -15.10
CA ARG A 391 5.20 12.44 -14.48
C ARG A 391 6.45 11.72 -15.02
N GLU A 392 6.31 10.47 -15.38
CA GLU A 392 7.38 9.65 -15.97
C GLU A 392 7.93 10.20 -17.27
N ASP A 393 7.15 11.03 -17.94
CA ASP A 393 7.49 11.62 -19.25
C ASP A 393 8.17 12.99 -19.17
N VAL A 394 8.26 13.58 -17.98
CA VAL A 394 8.85 14.92 -17.80
C VAL A 394 10.29 15.01 -18.30
N VAL A 395 11.08 13.98 -18.09
CA VAL A 395 12.50 13.95 -18.50
C VAL A 395 12.68 13.56 -19.97
N LYS A 396 11.88 12.60 -20.44
CA LYS A 396 12.05 11.97 -21.76
C LYS A 396 11.18 12.61 -22.85
N GLY A 397 10.11 13.30 -22.43
CA GLY A 397 9.03 13.71 -23.32
C GLY A 397 8.17 12.53 -23.78
N ALA A 398 7.20 12.81 -24.61
CA ALA A 398 6.34 11.80 -25.22
C ALA A 398 6.27 12.04 -26.74
N ILE A 399 6.72 11.08 -27.51
CA ILE A 399 6.72 11.16 -28.97
C ILE A 399 5.70 10.18 -29.53
N PHE A 400 4.84 10.66 -30.44
CA PHE A 400 3.81 9.85 -31.06
C PHE A 400 3.90 9.89 -32.59
N LYS A 401 3.43 8.82 -33.22
CA LYS A 401 3.44 8.65 -34.65
C LYS A 401 2.20 7.89 -35.10
N GLY A 402 1.56 8.33 -36.18
CA GLY A 402 0.50 7.58 -36.83
C GLY A 402 1.08 6.46 -37.71
N VAL A 403 0.54 5.27 -37.60
CA VAL A 403 0.86 4.16 -38.51
C VAL A 403 -0.22 4.12 -39.58
N PHE A 404 0.18 4.22 -40.85
CA PHE A 404 -0.74 4.32 -41.99
C PHE A 404 -0.58 3.11 -42.90
N ARG A 405 -1.71 2.58 -43.41
CA ARG A 405 -1.74 1.51 -44.38
C ARG A 405 -2.31 1.99 -45.69
N LYS A 406 -1.87 1.43 -46.81
CA LYS A 406 -2.47 1.71 -48.12
C LYS A 406 -3.92 1.29 -48.16
N THR A 407 -4.77 2.17 -48.65
CA THR A 407 -6.12 1.76 -49.09
C THR A 407 -5.98 0.82 -50.27
N GLY A 408 -6.49 -0.40 -50.15
CA GLY A 408 -6.39 -1.39 -51.22
C GLY A 408 -6.92 -0.84 -52.53
N GLY A 409 -6.02 -0.60 -53.50
CA GLY A 409 -6.44 -0.46 -54.89
C GLY A 409 -7.15 -1.76 -55.27
N ILE A 410 -8.26 -1.64 -56.04
CA ILE A 410 -8.94 -2.77 -56.67
C ILE A 410 -7.95 -3.41 -57.64
N GLY A 411 -7.14 -4.30 -57.16
CA GLY A 411 -6.09 -4.93 -57.95
C GLY A 411 -5.37 -6.00 -57.17
N ALA A 412 -6.09 -6.97 -56.73
CA ALA A 412 -5.77 -8.38 -56.54
C ALA A 412 -6.84 -9.00 -55.66
N VAL A 413 -7.87 -9.55 -56.27
CA VAL A 413 -8.62 -10.65 -55.65
C VAL A 413 -7.65 -11.83 -55.61
N GLY A 414 -6.73 -11.80 -54.68
CA GLY A 414 -5.83 -12.85 -54.25
C GLY A 414 -6.32 -13.30 -52.89
N ALA A 415 -7.17 -14.31 -52.89
CA ALA A 415 -7.30 -15.35 -51.91
C ALA A 415 -7.14 -14.98 -50.43
N ASP A 416 -7.86 -13.99 -49.88
CA ASP A 416 -8.09 -13.91 -48.45
C ASP A 416 -9.46 -13.34 -48.10
N SER A 417 -10.50 -13.79 -48.85
CA SER A 417 -11.88 -13.66 -48.38
C SER A 417 -12.25 -14.76 -47.39
N VAL A 418 -11.34 -15.01 -46.46
CA VAL A 418 -11.68 -15.88 -45.32
C VAL A 418 -12.53 -15.04 -44.37
N ALA A 419 -13.82 -15.38 -44.31
CA ALA A 419 -14.70 -14.77 -43.31
C ALA A 419 -14.06 -14.87 -41.90
N PRO A 420 -14.11 -13.79 -41.11
CA PRO A 420 -13.53 -13.82 -39.78
C PRO A 420 -14.21 -14.92 -38.94
N VAL A 421 -13.42 -15.68 -38.25
CA VAL A 421 -13.90 -16.69 -37.29
C VAL A 421 -13.72 -16.11 -35.89
N TYR A 422 -14.80 -16.06 -35.14
CA TYR A 422 -14.82 -15.49 -33.81
C TYR A 422 -14.70 -16.60 -32.77
N TYR A 423 -13.97 -16.35 -31.70
CA TYR A 423 -13.82 -17.22 -30.56
C TYR A 423 -14.09 -16.44 -29.26
N ASP A 424 -14.79 -17.03 -28.32
CA ASP A 424 -14.89 -16.47 -26.96
C ASP A 424 -13.54 -16.53 -26.22
N LEU A 425 -13.47 -15.94 -25.05
CA LEU A 425 -12.24 -15.93 -24.23
C LEU A 425 -11.85 -17.33 -23.70
N GLN A 426 -12.71 -18.33 -23.84
CA GLN A 426 -12.45 -19.74 -23.54
C GLN A 426 -12.01 -20.53 -24.78
N GLY A 427 -11.85 -19.86 -25.93
CA GLY A 427 -11.41 -20.49 -27.19
C GLY A 427 -12.53 -21.24 -27.94
N ARG A 428 -13.79 -21.07 -27.58
CA ARG A 428 -14.92 -21.68 -28.29
C ARG A 428 -15.35 -20.80 -29.46
N ARG A 429 -15.60 -21.41 -30.62
CA ARG A 429 -16.07 -20.68 -31.81
C ARG A 429 -17.47 -20.13 -31.60
N VAL A 430 -17.66 -18.88 -32.03
CA VAL A 430 -18.92 -18.12 -31.97
C VAL A 430 -19.35 -17.73 -33.39
N ASP A 431 -20.51 -18.21 -33.85
CA ASP A 431 -20.94 -17.94 -35.23
C ASP A 431 -21.62 -16.58 -35.40
N ASN A 432 -22.22 -16.02 -34.33
CA ASN A 432 -22.82 -14.68 -34.32
C ASN A 432 -22.38 -13.95 -33.05
N PRO A 433 -21.32 -13.15 -33.09
CA PRO A 433 -20.86 -12.42 -31.93
C PRO A 433 -21.82 -11.28 -31.56
N ASP A 434 -22.37 -11.32 -30.35
CA ASP A 434 -23.12 -10.23 -29.73
C ASP A 434 -22.16 -9.26 -29.05
N LYS A 435 -22.67 -8.29 -28.25
CA LYS A 435 -21.82 -7.40 -27.45
C LYS A 435 -20.90 -8.21 -26.53
N GLY A 436 -19.61 -7.98 -26.67
CA GLY A 436 -18.60 -8.67 -25.89
C GLY A 436 -17.20 -8.57 -26.46
N ILE A 437 -16.26 -9.29 -25.83
CA ILE A 437 -14.87 -9.36 -26.24
C ILE A 437 -14.62 -10.73 -26.87
N TYR A 438 -14.10 -10.73 -28.10
CA TYR A 438 -13.83 -11.94 -28.88
C TYR A 438 -12.39 -11.94 -29.39
N ILE A 439 -11.85 -13.15 -29.58
CA ILE A 439 -10.64 -13.38 -30.36
C ILE A 439 -11.09 -13.64 -31.80
N VAL A 440 -10.64 -12.79 -32.70
CA VAL A 440 -11.00 -12.89 -34.13
C VAL A 440 -9.80 -13.44 -34.89
N ARG A 441 -10.02 -14.51 -35.67
CA ARG A 441 -9.05 -15.08 -36.58
C ARG A 441 -9.49 -14.78 -38.03
N ARG A 442 -8.62 -14.11 -38.78
CA ARG A 442 -8.83 -13.85 -40.22
C ARG A 442 -7.58 -14.31 -40.98
N GLY A 443 -7.66 -15.45 -41.66
CA GLY A 443 -6.49 -16.05 -42.31
C GLY A 443 -5.42 -16.45 -41.29
N SER A 444 -4.22 -15.91 -41.40
CA SER A 444 -3.10 -16.10 -40.48
C SER A 444 -3.10 -15.12 -39.32
N GLU A 445 -3.91 -14.09 -39.35
CA GLU A 445 -3.96 -13.05 -38.32
C GLU A 445 -4.95 -13.42 -37.20
N THR A 446 -4.58 -13.08 -35.98
CA THR A 446 -5.42 -13.26 -34.78
C THR A 446 -5.36 -11.98 -33.94
N PHE A 447 -6.52 -11.37 -33.67
CA PHE A 447 -6.62 -10.14 -32.89
C PHE A 447 -7.85 -10.18 -31.97
N LYS A 448 -7.89 -9.28 -31.00
CA LYS A 448 -8.99 -9.11 -30.07
C LYS A 448 -9.96 -8.05 -30.64
N ALA A 449 -11.24 -8.35 -30.70
CA ALA A 449 -12.27 -7.40 -31.08
C ALA A 449 -13.29 -7.23 -29.94
N VAL A 450 -13.85 -6.03 -29.85
CA VAL A 450 -14.93 -5.69 -28.92
C VAL A 450 -16.13 -5.27 -29.77
N PHE A 451 -17.28 -5.89 -29.52
CA PHE A 451 -18.54 -5.61 -30.23
C PHE A 451 -19.58 -5.00 -29.29
#